data_ea80b2819929e0bf56fa3e0d0939dbdb
#
_entry.id   ea80b2819929e0bf56fa3e0d0939dbdb
#
_cell.length_a   1.000
_cell.length_b   1.000
_cell.length_c   1.000
_cell.angle_alpha   90.00
_cell.angle_beta   90.00
_cell.angle_gamma   90.00
#
_symmetry.space_group_name_H-M   'P 1'
#
loop_
_entity.id
_entity.type
_entity.pdbx_description
1 polymer ?
#
loop_
_entity_poly.entity_id
_entity_poly.type
_entity_poly.pdbx_seq_one_letter_code
_entity_poly.pdbx_strand_id
1 'polypeptide(L)'
;MATIIPPRRIVEELGRRGVDPESYIVDLLVRSLSLDPMVGVEAHLELALRYLEEGRRLADGDPVQASGKLYKAAEEVVRALATYYNLDDVLGRVAERGRWAATELPKAAPKDFR
;
A
#
# COMPACT_ATOMS: atom_id res chain seq x y z
N MET A 1 10.19 -15.48 10.49
CA MET A 1 9.30 -14.67 9.67
C MET A 1 9.17 -15.26 8.28
N ALA A 2 7.96 -15.38 7.80
CA ALA A 2 7.74 -15.96 6.48
C ALA A 2 8.02 -14.94 5.38
N THR A 3 8.66 -15.38 4.31
CA THR A 3 8.95 -14.53 3.16
C THR A 3 8.45 -15.24 1.90
N ILE A 4 7.70 -14.52 1.09
CA ILE A 4 7.20 -15.03 -0.18
C ILE A 4 7.93 -14.29 -1.30
N ILE A 5 8.58 -15.04 -2.19
CA ILE A 5 9.29 -14.46 -3.31
C ILE A 5 8.49 -14.75 -4.58
N PRO A 6 7.78 -13.76 -5.14
CA PRO A 6 7.00 -13.98 -6.35
C PRO A 6 7.90 -14.13 -7.56
N PRO A 7 7.42 -14.78 -8.63
CA PRO A 7 8.19 -14.89 -9.86
C PRO A 7 8.54 -13.52 -10.41
N ARG A 8 9.76 -13.44 -10.95
CA ARG A 8 10.30 -12.19 -11.49
C ARG A 8 9.37 -11.58 -12.56
N ARG A 9 8.81 -12.39 -13.42
CA ARG A 9 7.94 -11.92 -14.50
C ARG A 9 6.72 -11.20 -13.98
N ILE A 10 6.15 -11.69 -12.88
CA ILE A 10 5.00 -11.05 -12.25
C ILE A 10 5.41 -9.70 -11.64
N VAL A 11 6.55 -9.68 -10.95
CA VAL A 11 7.05 -8.44 -10.34
C VAL A 11 7.29 -7.38 -11.41
N GLU A 12 7.90 -7.78 -12.54
CA GLU A 12 8.14 -6.86 -13.65
C GLU A 12 6.83 -6.29 -14.20
N GLU A 13 5.83 -7.13 -14.37
CA GLU A 13 4.55 -6.69 -14.91
C GLU A 13 3.86 -5.68 -13.97
N LEU A 14 3.87 -5.97 -12.68
CA LEU A 14 3.30 -5.05 -11.69
C LEU A 14 4.07 -3.73 -11.64
N GLY A 15 5.39 -3.80 -11.76
CA GLY A 15 6.22 -2.61 -11.80
C GLY A 15 5.89 -1.71 -12.98
N ARG A 16 5.66 -2.31 -14.16
CA ARG A 16 5.29 -1.53 -15.34
C ARG A 16 3.94 -0.83 -15.17
N ARG A 17 3.06 -1.40 -14.37
CA ARG A 17 1.74 -0.82 -14.10
C ARG A 17 1.76 0.15 -12.92
N GLY A 18 2.92 0.34 -12.30
CA GLY A 18 3.04 1.23 -11.15
C GLY A 18 2.42 0.65 -9.88
N VAL A 19 2.36 -0.66 -9.77
CA VAL A 19 1.75 -1.36 -8.65
C VAL A 19 2.83 -1.85 -7.70
N ASP A 20 2.68 -1.57 -6.41
CA ASP A 20 3.52 -2.15 -5.38
C ASP A 20 3.04 -3.58 -5.13
N PRO A 21 3.85 -4.61 -5.42
CA PRO A 21 3.39 -6.00 -5.32
C PRO A 21 2.92 -6.38 -3.93
N GLU A 22 3.63 -5.96 -2.89
CA GLU A 22 3.27 -6.36 -1.54
C GLU A 22 1.95 -5.77 -1.09
N SER A 23 1.74 -4.50 -1.38
CA SER A 23 0.49 -3.83 -1.04
C SER A 23 -0.69 -4.42 -1.82
N TYR A 24 -0.47 -4.69 -3.11
CA TYR A 24 -1.51 -5.26 -3.96
C TYR A 24 -1.94 -6.64 -3.46
N ILE A 25 -0.97 -7.47 -3.05
CA ILE A 25 -1.25 -8.80 -2.54
C ILE A 25 -2.13 -8.73 -1.28
N VAL A 26 -1.87 -7.78 -0.39
CA VAL A 26 -2.69 -7.62 0.81
C VAL A 26 -4.16 -7.42 0.44
N ASP A 27 -4.43 -6.45 -0.43
CA ASP A 27 -5.81 -6.14 -0.83
C ASP A 27 -6.45 -7.32 -1.56
N LEU A 28 -5.69 -7.96 -2.43
CA LEU A 28 -6.20 -9.07 -3.21
C LEU A 28 -6.59 -10.24 -2.32
N LEU A 29 -5.74 -10.60 -1.37
CA LEU A 29 -6.02 -11.74 -0.50
C LEU A 29 -7.14 -11.46 0.49
N VAL A 30 -7.18 -10.26 1.05
CA VAL A 30 -8.28 -9.87 1.94
C VAL A 30 -9.61 -10.01 1.21
N ARG A 31 -9.66 -9.54 -0.03
CA ARG A 31 -10.88 -9.58 -0.83
C ARG A 31 -11.22 -10.99 -1.29
N SER A 32 -10.23 -11.71 -1.85
CA SER A 32 -10.44 -13.03 -2.45
C SER A 32 -10.82 -14.08 -1.43
N LEU A 33 -10.25 -14.01 -0.25
CA LEU A 33 -10.46 -14.99 0.81
C LEU A 33 -11.47 -14.51 1.85
N SER A 34 -12.05 -13.35 1.63
CA SER A 34 -13.03 -12.75 2.58
C SER A 34 -12.45 -12.68 3.99
N LEU A 35 -11.20 -12.26 4.11
CA LEU A 35 -10.55 -12.14 5.40
C LEU A 35 -11.15 -10.98 6.20
N ASP A 36 -11.00 -11.05 7.52
CA ASP A 36 -11.38 -9.92 8.37
C ASP A 36 -10.62 -8.67 7.89
N PRO A 37 -11.33 -7.56 7.62
CA PRO A 37 -10.66 -6.33 7.18
C PRO A 37 -9.53 -5.88 8.09
N MET A 38 -9.56 -6.22 9.38
CA MET A 38 -8.48 -5.87 10.29
C MET A 38 -7.15 -6.54 9.92
N VAL A 39 -7.19 -7.70 9.26
CA VAL A 39 -5.98 -8.33 8.74
C VAL A 39 -5.32 -7.41 7.72
N GLY A 40 -6.13 -6.82 6.84
CA GLY A 40 -5.64 -5.86 5.85
C GLY A 40 -5.10 -4.59 6.48
N VAL A 41 -5.80 -4.06 7.49
CA VAL A 41 -5.35 -2.87 8.22
C VAL A 41 -3.97 -3.12 8.83
N GLU A 42 -3.84 -4.22 9.54
CA GLU A 42 -2.57 -4.55 10.21
C GLU A 42 -1.44 -4.78 9.20
N ALA A 43 -1.75 -5.45 8.09
CA ALA A 43 -0.75 -5.71 7.06
C ALA A 43 -0.27 -4.42 6.39
N HIS A 44 -1.19 -3.50 6.08
CA HIS A 44 -0.79 -2.21 5.50
C HIS A 44 0.02 -1.37 6.48
N LEU A 45 -0.32 -1.42 7.77
CA LEU A 45 0.48 -0.71 8.79
C LEU A 45 1.87 -1.32 8.92
N GLU A 46 1.98 -2.64 8.82
CA GLU A 46 3.28 -3.29 8.84
C GLU A 46 4.14 -2.85 7.66
N LEU A 47 3.54 -2.78 6.47
CA LEU A 47 4.24 -2.28 5.28
C LEU A 47 4.66 -0.81 5.46
N ALA A 48 3.78 0.00 6.04
CA ALA A 48 4.10 1.42 6.30
C ALA A 48 5.33 1.55 7.20
N LEU A 49 5.38 0.77 8.26
CA LEU A 49 6.53 0.80 9.18
C LEU A 49 7.80 0.33 8.49
N ARG A 50 7.70 -0.69 7.65
CA ARG A 50 8.86 -1.19 6.90
C ARG A 50 9.39 -0.12 5.96
N TYR A 51 8.51 0.53 5.19
CA TYR A 51 8.93 1.58 4.26
C TYR A 51 9.48 2.80 4.99
N LEU A 52 8.89 3.15 6.13
CA LEU A 52 9.41 4.25 6.94
C LEU A 52 10.84 3.97 7.41
N GLU A 53 11.08 2.75 7.88
CA GLU A 53 12.41 2.36 8.34
C GLU A 53 13.42 2.37 7.19
N GLU A 54 13.03 1.86 6.03
CA GLU A 54 13.89 1.88 4.84
C GLU A 54 14.20 3.31 4.42
N GLY A 55 13.19 4.18 4.45
CA GLY A 55 13.39 5.59 4.10
C GLY A 55 14.37 6.28 5.05
N ARG A 56 14.25 6.00 6.33
CA ARG A 56 15.16 6.58 7.32
C ARG A 56 16.60 6.13 7.09
N ARG A 57 16.80 4.87 6.78
CA ARG A 57 18.14 4.36 6.50
C ARG A 57 18.76 4.95 5.23
N LEU A 58 17.93 5.30 4.26
CA LEU A 58 18.40 5.84 2.99
C LEU A 58 18.57 7.36 2.99
N ALA A 59 18.06 8.03 4.03
CA ALA A 59 17.94 9.50 4.02
C ALA A 59 19.26 10.22 3.73
N ASP A 60 20.36 9.77 4.30
CA ASP A 60 21.64 10.45 4.15
C ASP A 60 22.38 10.06 2.87
N GLY A 61 22.22 8.81 2.43
CA GLY A 61 22.99 8.28 1.30
C GLY A 61 22.27 8.39 -0.04
N ASP A 62 20.94 8.29 -0.03
CA ASP A 62 20.15 8.31 -1.27
C ASP A 62 18.81 9.00 -1.00
N PRO A 63 18.81 10.36 -0.98
CA PRO A 63 17.59 11.10 -0.67
C PRO A 63 16.43 10.84 -1.63
N VAL A 64 16.72 10.53 -2.88
CA VAL A 64 15.67 10.26 -3.87
C VAL A 64 14.94 8.98 -3.53
N GLN A 65 15.68 7.90 -3.25
CA GLN A 65 15.06 6.66 -2.83
C GLN A 65 14.38 6.79 -1.46
N ALA A 66 14.99 7.55 -0.56
CA ALA A 66 14.39 7.82 0.75
C ALA A 66 13.01 8.46 0.60
N SER A 67 12.91 9.48 -0.25
CA SER A 67 11.62 10.14 -0.53
C SER A 67 10.60 9.15 -1.06
N GLY A 68 11.00 8.29 -1.99
CA GLY A 68 10.12 7.27 -2.54
C GLY A 68 9.58 6.31 -1.48
N LYS A 69 10.45 5.89 -0.57
CA LYS A 69 10.05 4.99 0.52
C LYS A 69 9.11 5.68 1.49
N LEU A 70 9.39 6.94 1.82
CA LEU A 70 8.52 7.71 2.72
C LEU A 70 7.14 7.93 2.09
N TYR A 71 7.10 8.19 0.78
CA TYR A 71 5.84 8.32 0.08
C TYR A 71 5.04 7.02 0.13
N LYS A 72 5.70 5.89 -0.09
CA LYS A 72 5.04 4.58 0.02
C LYS A 72 4.52 4.32 1.42
N ALA A 73 5.28 4.73 2.44
CA ALA A 73 4.81 4.59 3.82
C ALA A 73 3.52 5.36 4.04
N ALA A 74 3.44 6.58 3.53
CA ALA A 74 2.22 7.38 3.65
C ALA A 74 1.06 6.74 2.90
N GLU A 75 1.31 6.21 1.71
CA GLU A 75 0.26 5.50 0.97
C GLU A 75 -0.28 4.31 1.73
N GLU A 76 0.59 3.55 2.40
CA GLU A 76 0.14 2.39 3.16
C GLU A 76 -0.71 2.78 4.36
N VAL A 77 -0.39 3.89 5.01
CA VAL A 77 -1.24 4.41 6.09
C VAL A 77 -2.62 4.76 5.57
N VAL A 78 -2.69 5.43 4.41
CA VAL A 78 -3.98 5.78 3.80
C VAL A 78 -4.77 4.53 3.43
N ARG A 79 -4.10 3.50 2.91
CA ARG A 79 -4.76 2.23 2.60
C ARG A 79 -5.29 1.55 3.86
N ALA A 80 -4.54 1.60 4.95
CA ALA A 80 -4.99 1.05 6.23
C ALA A 80 -6.24 1.79 6.72
N LEU A 81 -6.24 3.11 6.63
CA LEU A 81 -7.40 3.92 7.02
C LEU A 81 -8.59 3.62 6.14
N ALA A 82 -8.39 3.53 4.83
CA ALA A 82 -9.47 3.22 3.90
C ALA A 82 -10.09 1.85 4.20
N THR A 83 -9.27 0.88 4.50
CA THR A 83 -9.74 -0.46 4.86
C THR A 83 -10.50 -0.42 6.18
N TYR A 84 -9.97 0.29 7.16
CA TYR A 84 -10.59 0.38 8.49
C TYR A 84 -11.97 1.03 8.40
N TYR A 85 -12.10 2.09 7.60
CA TYR A 85 -13.36 2.81 7.46
C TYR A 85 -14.26 2.26 6.35
N ASN A 86 -13.85 1.15 5.73
CA ASN A 86 -14.64 0.45 4.71
C ASN A 86 -14.99 1.34 3.51
N LEU A 87 -13.99 2.01 2.96
CA LEU A 87 -14.17 2.88 1.79
C LEU A 87 -14.02 2.07 0.50
N ASP A 88 -14.94 1.15 0.27
CA ASP A 88 -14.85 0.15 -0.79
C ASP A 88 -14.75 0.74 -2.19
N ASP A 89 -15.45 1.83 -2.45
CA ASP A 89 -15.41 2.45 -3.78
C ASP A 89 -14.02 3.00 -4.12
N VAL A 90 -13.33 3.56 -3.13
CA VAL A 90 -11.95 4.03 -3.32
C VAL A 90 -11.02 2.84 -3.57
N LEU A 91 -11.14 1.81 -2.75
CA LEU A 91 -10.32 0.60 -2.90
C LEU A 91 -10.61 -0.09 -4.23
N GLY A 92 -11.87 -0.11 -4.67
CA GLY A 92 -12.24 -0.67 -5.94
C GLY A 92 -11.55 0.02 -7.11
N ARG A 93 -11.52 1.35 -7.09
CA ARG A 93 -10.84 2.12 -8.14
C ARG A 93 -9.33 1.89 -8.12
N VAL A 94 -8.75 1.77 -6.94
CA VAL A 94 -7.33 1.45 -6.82
C VAL A 94 -7.03 0.09 -7.44
N ALA A 95 -7.87 -0.91 -7.16
CA ALA A 95 -7.69 -2.25 -7.69
C ALA A 95 -7.76 -2.24 -9.22
N GLU A 96 -8.71 -1.50 -9.80
CA GLU A 96 -8.84 -1.41 -11.26
C GLU A 96 -7.61 -0.81 -11.91
N ARG A 97 -7.06 0.24 -11.32
CA ARG A 97 -5.91 0.95 -11.88
C ARG A 97 -4.58 0.36 -11.45
N GLY A 98 -4.59 -0.50 -10.43
CA GLY A 98 -3.39 -1.11 -9.92
C GLY A 98 -2.52 -0.19 -9.06
N ARG A 99 -2.98 1.03 -8.77
CA ARG A 99 -2.25 1.94 -7.90
C ARG A 99 -3.15 3.04 -7.38
N TRP A 100 -2.72 3.69 -6.28
CA TRP A 100 -3.40 4.86 -5.78
C TRP A 100 -2.99 6.08 -6.61
N ALA A 101 -3.98 6.79 -7.12
CA ALA A 101 -3.74 8.08 -7.74
C ALA A 101 -3.70 9.14 -6.64
N ALA A 102 -2.92 10.21 -6.88
CA ALA A 102 -2.80 11.29 -5.88
C ALA A 102 -4.16 11.91 -5.53
N THR A 103 -5.06 11.97 -6.49
CA THR A 103 -6.40 12.52 -6.28
C THR A 103 -7.29 11.64 -5.40
N GLU A 104 -6.93 10.39 -5.22
CA GLU A 104 -7.70 9.46 -4.38
C GLU A 104 -7.34 9.56 -2.91
N LEU A 105 -6.09 9.94 -2.60
CA LEU A 105 -5.63 10.01 -1.23
C LEU A 105 -6.47 10.95 -0.36
N PRO A 106 -6.78 12.17 -0.79
CA PRO A 106 -7.64 13.04 0.00
C PRO A 106 -9.05 12.50 0.18
N LYS A 107 -9.57 11.76 -0.77
CA LYS A 107 -10.88 11.16 -0.66
C LYS A 107 -10.95 10.08 0.40
N ALA A 108 -9.87 9.32 0.53
CA ALA A 108 -9.82 8.23 1.49
C ALA A 108 -9.65 8.74 2.93
N ALA A 109 -8.87 9.79 3.13
CA ALA A 109 -8.52 10.27 4.46
C ALA A 109 -9.53 11.27 5.05
N PRO A 110 -9.90 12.35 4.37
CA PRO A 110 -10.62 13.45 5.03
C PRO A 110 -12.04 13.18 5.44
N LYS A 111 -12.69 12.20 4.88
CA LYS A 111 -14.10 11.94 5.19
C LYS A 111 -14.37 11.71 6.67
N ASP A 112 -13.39 11.13 7.35
CA ASP A 112 -13.56 10.69 8.73
C ASP A 112 -12.78 11.51 9.74
N PHE A 113 -12.09 12.54 9.28
CA PHE A 113 -11.29 13.40 10.14
C PHE A 113 -11.97 14.78 10.25
N ARG A 114 -13.05 14.81 10.95
CA ARG A 114 -13.75 16.05 11.16
C ARG A 114 -13.62 16.52 12.58
#